data_f56ed135542ed54b33d63df6e167c278
#
_entry.id   f56ed135542ed54b33d63df6e167c278
#
_cell.length_a   1.000
_cell.length_b   1.000
_cell.length_c   1.000
_cell.angle_alpha   90.00
_cell.angle_beta   90.00
_cell.angle_gamma   90.00
#
_symmetry.space_group_name_H-M   'P 1'
#
loop_
_entity.id
_entity.type
_entity.pdbx_description
1 polymer ?
#
loop_
_entity_poly.entity_id
_entity_poly.type
_entity_poly.pdbx_seq_one_letter_code
_entity_poly.pdbx_strand_id
1 'polypeptide(L)'
;MKKRILKWVIGILLTPIILFFISATLLYLPPIQDFAVRKATAYLSETTGMKVHIGRLRLTFLFDIDLQDVQIKDGQDDSLLDVERLSVDLSFASLLHGEIDVEGIELTRAAVNTKSMIAGVEIKGSIGRFFVNSHGIEIPQEMVTVNTALLSDADVAIALTDSCLLYTS
;
A
#
# COMPACT_ATOMS: atom_id res chain seq x y z
N MET A 1 50.71 -9.04 -20.18
CA MET A 1 49.88 -9.83 -19.23
C MET A 1 48.99 -8.95 -18.35
N LYS A 2 49.47 -7.85 -17.77
CA LYS A 2 48.70 -6.98 -16.85
C LYS A 2 47.40 -6.41 -17.45
N LYS A 3 47.34 -6.04 -18.73
CA LYS A 3 46.11 -5.50 -19.36
C LYS A 3 45.00 -6.53 -19.57
N ARG A 4 45.30 -7.81 -19.71
CA ARG A 4 44.29 -8.88 -19.79
C ARG A 4 43.67 -9.18 -18.42
N ILE A 5 44.48 -9.26 -17.38
CA ILE A 5 44.05 -9.49 -16.02
C ILE A 5 43.16 -8.34 -15.57
N LEU A 6 43.52 -7.09 -15.86
CA LEU A 6 42.72 -5.91 -15.55
C LEU A 6 41.34 -5.93 -16.22
N LYS A 7 41.25 -6.36 -17.48
CA LYS A 7 39.94 -6.51 -18.17
C LYS A 7 39.06 -7.56 -17.52
N TRP A 8 39.62 -8.69 -17.08
CA TRP A 8 38.88 -9.74 -16.40
C TRP A 8 38.40 -9.28 -15.02
N VAL A 9 39.22 -8.57 -14.27
CA VAL A 9 38.87 -8.02 -12.95
C VAL A 9 37.72 -6.99 -13.10
N ILE A 10 37.86 -6.08 -14.07
CA ILE A 10 36.80 -5.10 -14.38
C ILE A 10 35.53 -5.81 -14.82
N GLY A 11 35.58 -6.83 -15.66
CA GLY A 11 34.42 -7.60 -16.08
C GLY A 11 33.69 -8.26 -14.90
N ILE A 12 34.43 -8.94 -14.03
CA ILE A 12 33.86 -9.59 -12.85
C ILE A 12 33.22 -8.58 -11.90
N LEU A 13 33.83 -7.41 -11.73
CA LEU A 13 33.29 -6.34 -10.88
C LEU A 13 32.07 -5.65 -11.50
N LEU A 14 32.04 -5.48 -12.83
CA LEU A 14 30.93 -4.83 -13.54
C LEU A 14 29.72 -5.74 -13.70
N THR A 15 29.91 -7.05 -13.79
CA THR A 15 28.81 -8.02 -14.02
C THR A 15 27.70 -7.93 -12.97
N PRO A 16 27.97 -7.96 -11.66
CA PRO A 16 26.92 -7.83 -10.65
C PRO A 16 26.24 -6.47 -10.68
N ILE A 17 26.96 -5.41 -11.01
CA ILE A 17 26.41 -4.05 -11.14
C ILE A 17 25.43 -4.00 -12.32
N ILE A 18 25.82 -4.50 -13.48
CA ILE A 18 24.95 -4.56 -14.68
C ILE A 18 23.74 -5.45 -14.40
N LEU A 19 23.92 -6.59 -13.77
CA LEU A 19 22.82 -7.49 -13.41
C LEU A 19 21.83 -6.82 -12.44
N PHE A 20 22.34 -6.06 -11.47
CA PHE A 20 21.51 -5.28 -10.56
C PHE A 20 20.69 -4.22 -11.30
N PHE A 21 21.31 -3.46 -12.20
CA PHE A 21 20.59 -2.46 -13.00
C PHE A 21 19.55 -3.08 -13.94
N ILE A 22 19.84 -4.23 -14.54
CA ILE A 22 18.88 -4.95 -15.37
C ILE A 22 17.70 -5.42 -14.51
N SER A 23 17.96 -6.02 -13.34
CA SER A 23 16.92 -6.48 -12.42
C SER A 23 16.06 -5.32 -11.91
N ALA A 24 16.68 -4.21 -11.53
CA ALA A 24 15.97 -3.00 -11.11
C ALA A 24 15.09 -2.47 -12.26
N THR A 25 15.61 -2.40 -13.48
CA THR A 25 14.83 -1.94 -14.65
C THR A 25 13.64 -2.85 -14.94
N LEU A 26 13.78 -4.16 -14.73
CA LEU A 26 12.68 -5.12 -14.92
C LEU A 26 11.52 -4.85 -13.98
N LEU A 27 11.76 -4.43 -12.73
CA LEU A 27 10.72 -4.10 -11.76
C LEU A 27 9.85 -2.91 -12.20
N TYR A 28 10.39 -2.00 -13.02
CA TYR A 28 9.65 -0.85 -13.53
C TYR A 28 8.83 -1.17 -14.80
N LEU A 29 8.92 -2.39 -15.33
CA LEU A 29 8.14 -2.78 -16.49
C LEU A 29 6.66 -3.01 -16.12
N PRO A 30 5.71 -2.40 -16.83
CA PRO A 30 4.28 -2.55 -16.57
C PRO A 30 3.81 -4.00 -16.42
N PRO A 31 4.22 -4.98 -17.26
CA PRO A 31 3.73 -6.36 -17.10
C PRO A 31 4.16 -7.03 -15.80
N ILE A 32 5.29 -6.63 -15.22
CA ILE A 32 5.74 -7.16 -13.92
C ILE A 32 4.95 -6.53 -12.79
N GLN A 33 4.67 -5.24 -12.86
CA GLN A 33 3.81 -4.54 -11.90
C GLN A 33 2.39 -5.11 -11.94
N ASP A 34 1.81 -5.34 -13.11
CA ASP A 34 0.50 -5.97 -13.27
C ASP A 34 0.46 -7.41 -12.71
N PHE A 35 1.54 -8.16 -12.89
CA PHE A 35 1.66 -9.49 -12.28
C PHE A 35 1.70 -9.42 -10.76
N ALA A 36 2.46 -8.49 -10.19
CA ALA A 36 2.54 -8.27 -8.76
C ALA A 36 1.18 -7.88 -8.18
N VAL A 37 0.45 -6.98 -8.83
CA VAL A 37 -0.92 -6.59 -8.44
C VAL A 37 -1.84 -7.80 -8.41
N ARG A 38 -1.88 -8.59 -9.49
CA ARG A 38 -2.74 -9.77 -9.54
C ARG A 38 -2.42 -10.79 -8.46
N LYS A 39 -1.15 -11.00 -8.13
CA LYS A 39 -0.74 -11.90 -7.05
C LYS A 39 -1.11 -11.35 -5.68
N ALA A 40 -0.86 -10.06 -5.44
CA ALA A 40 -1.19 -9.42 -4.18
C ALA A 40 -2.70 -9.39 -3.93
N THR A 41 -3.50 -9.01 -4.92
CA THR A 41 -4.98 -8.99 -4.81
C THR A 41 -5.55 -10.38 -4.59
N ALA A 42 -5.05 -11.39 -5.30
CA ALA A 42 -5.49 -12.78 -5.11
C ALA A 42 -5.17 -13.26 -3.68
N TYR A 43 -3.95 -13.03 -3.21
CA TYR A 43 -3.52 -13.41 -1.87
C TYR A 43 -4.34 -12.70 -0.77
N LEU A 44 -4.55 -11.38 -0.91
CA LEU A 44 -5.35 -10.61 0.03
C LEU A 44 -6.82 -11.08 0.03
N SER A 45 -7.39 -11.31 -1.14
CA SER A 45 -8.78 -11.78 -1.25
C SER A 45 -8.97 -13.17 -0.63
N GLU A 46 -8.00 -14.07 -0.82
CA GLU A 46 -8.04 -15.41 -0.24
C GLU A 46 -7.86 -15.39 1.28
N THR A 47 -6.94 -14.56 1.78
CA THR A 47 -6.62 -14.48 3.22
C THR A 47 -7.71 -13.77 4.01
N THR A 48 -8.32 -12.72 3.45
CA THR A 48 -9.34 -11.90 4.14
C THR A 48 -10.76 -12.36 3.89
N GLY A 49 -11.00 -13.18 2.87
CA GLY A 49 -12.36 -13.52 2.42
C GLY A 49 -13.10 -12.36 1.74
N MET A 50 -12.42 -11.24 1.50
CA MET A 50 -12.95 -10.04 0.86
C MET A 50 -12.51 -9.98 -0.60
N LYS A 51 -13.28 -9.26 -1.43
CA LYS A 51 -12.88 -8.99 -2.82
C LYS A 51 -12.02 -7.74 -2.84
N VAL A 52 -10.72 -7.93 -3.01
CA VAL A 52 -9.76 -6.82 -3.16
C VAL A 52 -9.52 -6.57 -4.64
N HIS A 53 -9.60 -5.32 -5.04
CA HIS A 53 -9.25 -4.86 -6.39
C HIS A 53 -8.26 -3.71 -6.30
N ILE A 54 -7.21 -3.77 -7.12
CA ILE A 54 -6.25 -2.69 -7.31
C ILE A 54 -6.15 -2.45 -8.81
N GLY A 55 -6.57 -1.27 -9.25
CA GLY A 55 -6.61 -0.92 -10.66
C GLY A 55 -5.21 -0.79 -11.26
N ARG A 56 -4.31 -0.13 -10.56
CA ARG A 56 -2.94 0.10 -11.04
C ARG A 56 -1.95 0.20 -9.89
N LEU A 57 -0.79 -0.42 -10.07
CA LEU A 57 0.40 -0.22 -9.25
C LEU A 57 1.45 0.51 -10.07
N ARG A 58 2.05 1.53 -9.51
CA ARG A 58 3.25 2.16 -10.05
C ARG A 58 4.34 2.13 -8.99
N LEU A 59 5.47 1.59 -9.35
CA LEU A 59 6.70 1.78 -8.60
C LEU A 59 7.44 2.97 -9.22
N THR A 60 7.69 3.98 -8.41
CA THR A 60 8.44 5.16 -8.83
C THR A 60 9.91 5.00 -8.44
N PHE A 61 10.76 5.84 -8.98
CA PHE A 61 12.18 5.89 -8.62
C PHE A 61 12.31 6.11 -7.10
N LEU A 62 13.19 5.35 -6.46
CA LEU A 62 13.38 5.26 -5.01
C LEU A 62 12.38 4.37 -4.24
N PHE A 63 11.63 3.51 -4.94
CA PHE A 63 10.70 2.53 -4.36
C PHE A 63 9.43 3.11 -3.74
N ASP A 64 9.02 4.32 -4.15
CA ASP A 64 7.70 4.81 -3.79
C ASP A 64 6.64 3.96 -4.49
N ILE A 65 5.64 3.55 -3.74
CA ILE A 65 4.54 2.72 -4.19
C ILE A 65 3.30 3.61 -4.37
N ASP A 66 2.80 3.72 -5.59
CA ASP A 66 1.55 4.43 -5.91
C ASP A 66 0.51 3.41 -6.37
N LEU A 67 -0.52 3.22 -5.56
CA LEU A 67 -1.68 2.37 -5.87
C LEU A 67 -2.84 3.26 -6.29
N GLN A 68 -3.50 2.90 -7.38
CA GLN A 68 -4.66 3.61 -7.91
C GLN A 68 -5.87 2.68 -7.99
N ASP A 69 -7.04 3.23 -7.73
CA ASP A 69 -8.31 2.52 -7.79
C ASP A 69 -8.32 1.28 -6.88
N VAL A 70 -8.02 1.48 -5.59
CA VAL A 70 -8.05 0.41 -4.60
C VAL A 70 -9.46 0.27 -4.06
N GLN A 71 -10.07 -0.89 -4.24
CA GLN A 71 -11.41 -1.21 -3.78
C GLN A 71 -11.39 -2.48 -2.96
N ILE A 72 -12.07 -2.44 -1.82
CA ILE A 72 -12.30 -3.60 -0.98
C ILE A 72 -13.81 -3.77 -0.83
N LYS A 73 -14.32 -4.93 -1.21
CA LYS A 73 -15.72 -5.31 -1.10
C LYS A 73 -15.87 -6.54 -0.22
N ASP A 74 -17.01 -6.62 0.45
CA ASP A 74 -17.37 -7.82 1.21
C ASP A 74 -17.85 -8.98 0.33
N GLY A 75 -18.25 -10.08 0.97
CA GLY A 75 -18.79 -11.25 0.28
C GLY A 75 -20.14 -11.00 -0.46
N GLN A 76 -20.82 -9.89 -0.16
CA GLN A 76 -22.09 -9.49 -0.77
C GLN A 76 -21.93 -8.43 -1.87
N ASP A 77 -20.69 -8.12 -2.27
CA ASP A 77 -20.31 -7.05 -3.21
C ASP A 77 -20.55 -5.61 -2.70
N ASP A 78 -20.82 -5.42 -1.41
CA ASP A 78 -20.88 -4.10 -0.82
C ASP A 78 -19.47 -3.49 -0.69
N SER A 79 -19.32 -2.24 -1.13
CA SER A 79 -18.02 -1.53 -1.03
C SER A 79 -17.76 -1.15 0.41
N LEU A 80 -16.68 -1.68 0.99
CA LEU A 80 -16.21 -1.37 2.33
C LEU A 80 -15.19 -0.23 2.31
N LEU A 81 -14.33 -0.22 1.31
CA LEU A 81 -13.30 0.78 1.12
C LEU A 81 -13.15 1.06 -0.37
N ASP A 82 -13.10 2.33 -0.70
CA ASP A 82 -12.79 2.82 -2.04
C ASP A 82 -11.75 3.93 -1.91
N VAL A 83 -10.60 3.78 -2.56
CA VAL A 83 -9.49 4.74 -2.50
C VAL A 83 -9.04 5.04 -3.91
N GLU A 84 -9.10 6.29 -4.32
CA GLU A 84 -8.63 6.67 -5.65
C GLU A 84 -7.12 6.55 -5.78
N ARG A 85 -6.38 7.01 -4.75
CA ARG A 85 -4.92 6.90 -4.73
C ARG A 85 -4.40 6.68 -3.31
N LEU A 86 -3.49 5.73 -3.20
CA LEU A 86 -2.70 5.47 -2.01
C LEU A 86 -1.22 5.48 -2.41
N SER A 87 -0.47 6.44 -1.90
CA SER A 87 0.98 6.51 -2.08
C SER A 87 1.69 6.16 -0.77
N VAL A 88 2.71 5.33 -0.88
CA VAL A 88 3.57 4.93 0.24
C VAL A 88 5.00 5.20 -0.15
N ASP A 89 5.65 6.08 0.60
CA ASP A 89 7.04 6.46 0.39
C ASP A 89 7.92 5.61 1.31
N LEU A 90 8.86 4.87 0.72
CA LEU A 90 9.76 3.96 1.44
C LEU A 90 11.17 4.55 1.53
N SER A 91 11.82 4.37 2.66
CA SER A 91 13.21 4.75 2.85
C SER A 91 14.14 3.86 2.02
N PHE A 92 14.76 4.43 1.00
CA PHE A 92 15.74 3.72 0.18
C PHE A 92 16.96 3.27 1.00
N ALA A 93 17.39 4.06 1.97
CA ALA A 93 18.52 3.74 2.81
C ALA A 93 18.27 2.49 3.66
N SER A 94 17.08 2.38 4.26
CA SER A 94 16.65 1.23 5.06
C SER A 94 16.50 -0.02 4.22
N LEU A 95 15.95 0.11 3.01
CA LEU A 95 15.83 -1.01 2.05
C LEU A 95 17.20 -1.61 1.68
N LEU A 96 18.26 -0.80 1.56
CA LEU A 96 19.61 -1.29 1.31
C LEU A 96 20.16 -2.14 2.47
N HIS A 97 19.65 -1.94 3.67
CA HIS A 97 20.00 -2.73 4.86
C HIS A 97 19.04 -3.91 5.09
N GLY A 98 18.07 -4.10 4.19
CA GLY A 98 17.07 -5.15 4.31
C GLY A 98 15.93 -4.83 5.29
N GLU A 99 15.78 -3.58 5.65
CA GLU A 99 14.74 -3.07 6.55
C GLU A 99 13.65 -2.36 5.72
N ILE A 100 12.40 -2.52 6.13
CA ILE A 100 11.27 -1.81 5.52
C ILE A 100 10.90 -0.66 6.44
N ASP A 101 11.18 0.54 5.99
CA ASP A 101 10.88 1.77 6.70
C ASP A 101 10.01 2.67 5.83
N VAL A 102 8.87 3.11 6.36
CA VAL A 102 7.88 3.94 5.68
C VAL A 102 8.07 5.39 6.11
N GLU A 103 8.47 6.24 5.19
CA GLU A 103 8.68 7.68 5.43
C GLU A 103 7.39 8.48 5.28
N GLY A 104 6.47 8.03 4.44
CA GLY A 104 5.22 8.73 4.21
C GLY A 104 4.09 7.85 3.69
N ILE A 105 2.87 8.22 4.04
CA ILE A 105 1.65 7.65 3.48
C ILE A 105 0.75 8.81 3.07
N GLU A 106 0.35 8.83 1.82
CA GLU A 106 -0.64 9.76 1.30
C GLU A 106 -1.84 9.02 0.73
N LEU A 107 -3.02 9.42 1.15
CA LEU A 107 -4.30 8.86 0.76
C LEU A 107 -5.13 9.99 0.14
N THR A 108 -5.58 9.79 -1.09
CA THR A 108 -6.39 10.77 -1.81
C THR A 108 -7.73 10.16 -2.16
N ARG A 109 -8.80 10.87 -1.82
CA ARG A 109 -10.19 10.48 -2.02
C ARG A 109 -10.47 9.05 -1.59
N ALA A 110 -10.60 8.86 -0.27
CA ALA A 110 -10.99 7.60 0.32
C ALA A 110 -12.44 7.65 0.81
N ALA A 111 -13.18 6.58 0.58
CA ALA A 111 -14.51 6.36 1.14
C ALA A 111 -14.54 5.03 1.88
N VAL A 112 -15.11 5.03 3.07
CA VAL A 112 -15.26 3.85 3.94
C VAL A 112 -16.72 3.63 4.26
N ASN A 113 -17.17 2.39 4.22
CA ASN A 113 -18.50 1.98 4.65
C ASN A 113 -18.42 0.63 5.39
N THR A 114 -18.75 0.62 6.66
CA THR A 114 -18.65 -0.58 7.51
C THR A 114 -19.97 -1.35 7.65
N LYS A 115 -20.97 -1.06 6.83
CA LYS A 115 -22.33 -1.60 6.94
C LYS A 115 -22.42 -3.10 7.24
N SER A 116 -21.54 -3.89 6.65
CA SER A 116 -21.55 -5.35 6.78
C SER A 116 -20.55 -5.91 7.80
N MET A 117 -19.62 -5.09 8.30
CA MET A 117 -18.57 -5.55 9.19
C MET A 117 -18.93 -5.53 10.67
N ILE A 118 -19.78 -4.59 11.07
CA ILE A 118 -20.13 -4.40 12.49
C ILE A 118 -21.65 -4.49 12.62
N ALA A 119 -22.13 -5.51 13.32
CA ALA A 119 -23.57 -5.69 13.54
C ALA A 119 -24.15 -4.51 14.33
N GLY A 120 -25.16 -3.86 13.78
CA GLY A 120 -25.86 -2.75 14.42
C GLY A 120 -25.17 -1.38 14.32
N VAL A 121 -24.03 -1.28 13.64
CA VAL A 121 -23.32 -0.02 13.46
C VAL A 121 -22.91 0.14 12.00
N GLU A 122 -23.37 1.21 11.37
CA GLU A 122 -22.92 1.59 10.04
C GLU A 122 -22.09 2.88 10.15
N ILE A 123 -20.81 2.81 9.78
CA ILE A 123 -19.94 3.97 9.68
C ILE A 123 -19.72 4.25 8.20
N LYS A 124 -20.11 5.43 7.76
CA LYS A 124 -19.77 5.97 6.45
C LYS A 124 -18.83 7.13 6.63
N GLY A 125 -17.73 7.11 5.94
CA GLY A 125 -16.78 8.20 5.97
C GLY A 125 -16.18 8.47 4.60
N SER A 126 -15.89 9.72 4.34
CA SER A 126 -15.09 10.12 3.19
C SER A 126 -13.98 11.05 3.63
N ILE A 127 -12.83 10.93 2.99
CA ILE A 127 -11.63 11.70 3.25
C ILE A 127 -11.14 12.22 1.91
N GLY A 128 -11.04 13.53 1.76
CA GLY A 128 -10.49 14.13 0.55
C GLY A 128 -9.00 13.88 0.44
N ARG A 129 -8.25 14.15 1.52
CA ARG A 129 -6.81 13.89 1.59
C ARG A 129 -6.39 13.57 3.01
N PHE A 130 -5.60 12.53 3.15
CA PHE A 130 -4.89 12.17 4.37
C PHE A 130 -3.42 12.01 4.05
N PHE A 131 -2.57 12.65 4.81
CA PHE A 131 -1.13 12.59 4.66
C PHE A 131 -0.49 12.38 6.03
N VAL A 132 0.39 11.42 6.11
CA VAL A 132 1.25 11.17 7.28
C VAL A 132 2.69 11.13 6.81
N ASN A 133 3.52 11.92 7.47
CA ASN A 133 4.97 11.83 7.34
C ASN A 133 5.54 11.29 8.64
N SER A 134 6.39 10.30 8.54
CA SER A 134 7.01 9.58 9.63
C SER A 134 8.53 9.56 9.44
N HIS A 135 9.30 9.62 10.54
CA HIS A 135 10.74 9.37 10.52
C HIS A 135 10.99 7.92 10.96
N GLY A 136 10.42 6.98 10.23
CA GLY A 136 10.57 5.56 10.48
C GLY A 136 9.33 4.93 11.11
N ILE A 137 8.62 4.14 10.32
CA ILE A 137 7.75 3.08 10.83
C ILE A 137 8.58 1.83 10.75
N GLU A 138 9.29 1.51 11.81
CA GLU A 138 10.04 0.27 11.91
C GLU A 138 9.06 -0.88 12.16
N ILE A 139 8.62 -1.53 11.09
CA ILE A 139 7.66 -2.66 11.15
C ILE A 139 8.12 -3.77 12.11
N PRO A 140 9.43 -4.13 12.19
CA PRO A 140 9.86 -5.16 13.13
C PRO A 140 9.76 -4.78 14.60
N GLN A 141 9.73 -3.50 14.93
CA GLN A 141 9.73 -3.01 16.33
C GLN A 141 8.39 -2.48 16.81
N GLU A 142 7.36 -2.52 15.95
CA GLU A 142 6.01 -1.98 16.25
C GLU A 142 6.03 -0.50 16.73
N MET A 143 7.09 0.24 16.38
CA MET A 143 7.25 1.63 16.77
C MET A 143 6.90 2.55 15.61
N VAL A 144 5.97 3.47 15.84
CA VAL A 144 5.54 4.47 14.87
C VAL A 144 5.85 5.85 15.41
N THR A 145 6.76 6.57 14.75
CA THR A 145 7.05 7.97 15.07
C THR A 145 6.42 8.87 14.02
N VAL A 146 5.29 9.49 14.34
CA VAL A 146 4.58 10.41 13.45
C VAL A 146 5.09 11.83 13.67
N ASN A 147 5.62 12.47 12.61
CA ASN A 147 6.05 13.87 12.66
C ASN A 147 4.93 14.81 12.28
N THR A 148 4.16 14.46 11.26
CA THR A 148 3.07 15.28 10.75
C THR A 148 1.95 14.39 10.26
N ALA A 149 0.74 14.70 10.67
CA ALA A 149 -0.47 14.11 10.12
C ALA A 149 -1.40 15.25 9.69
N LEU A 150 -1.86 15.21 8.44
CA LEU A 150 -2.81 16.16 7.86
C LEU A 150 -4.03 15.41 7.37
N LEU A 151 -5.19 15.88 7.79
CA LEU A 151 -6.49 15.39 7.33
C LEU A 151 -7.27 16.58 6.77
N SER A 152 -7.73 16.47 5.53
CA SER A 152 -8.52 17.49 4.86
C SER A 152 -9.78 16.90 4.26
N ASP A 153 -10.87 17.67 4.29
CA ASP A 153 -12.15 17.32 3.68
C ASP A 153 -12.68 15.96 4.20
N ALA A 154 -12.68 15.78 5.52
CA ALA A 154 -13.21 14.58 6.16
C ALA A 154 -14.68 14.78 6.55
N ASP A 155 -15.51 13.82 6.15
CA ASP A 155 -16.89 13.68 6.57
C ASP A 155 -17.10 12.29 7.16
N VAL A 156 -17.71 12.19 8.33
CA VAL A 156 -18.00 10.90 8.98
C VAL A 156 -19.42 10.89 9.50
N ALA A 157 -20.21 9.94 9.03
CA ALA A 157 -21.55 9.66 9.49
C ALA A 157 -21.59 8.31 10.20
N ILE A 158 -22.13 8.28 11.40
CA ILE A 158 -22.33 7.04 12.17
C ILE A 158 -23.83 6.82 12.34
N ALA A 159 -24.33 5.73 11.80
CA ALA A 159 -25.70 5.28 11.99
C ALA A 159 -25.71 4.06 12.91
N LEU A 160 -26.49 4.13 13.96
CA LEU A 160 -26.78 3.01 14.85
C LEU A 160 -28.10 2.38 14.38
N THR A 161 -28.04 1.13 13.97
CA THR A 161 -29.26 0.37 13.62
C THR A 161 -29.71 -0.33 14.90
N ASP A 162 -30.56 0.33 15.67
CA ASP A 162 -31.24 -0.31 16.81
C ASP A 162 -32.10 -1.44 16.28
N SER A 163 -31.71 -2.67 16.52
CA SER A 163 -32.59 -3.80 16.44
C SER A 163 -33.61 -3.64 17.59
N CYS A 164 -34.84 -3.26 17.28
CA CYS A 164 -35.99 -3.12 18.14
C CYS A 164 -35.88 -3.92 19.45
N LEU A 165 -35.66 -3.23 20.55
CA LEU A 165 -36.10 -3.72 21.85
C LEU A 165 -37.61 -3.62 21.85
N LEU A 166 -38.30 -4.69 21.46
CA LEU A 166 -39.67 -4.92 21.83
C LEU A 166 -39.73 -5.09 23.35
N TYR A 167 -39.89 -4.00 24.04
CA TYR A 167 -40.30 -4.01 25.45
C TYR A 167 -41.81 -4.30 25.43
N THR A 168 -42.20 -5.56 25.58
CA THR A 168 -43.57 -5.93 25.96
C THR A 168 -43.66 -5.77 27.47
N SER A 169 -44.32 -4.72 27.91
CA SER A 169 -44.90 -4.61 29.26
C SER A 169 -46.02 -5.59 29.45
#